data_c1aa75c31b2073f0a337caaad76cb0a0
#
_entry.id   c1aa75c31b2073f0a337caaad76cb0a0
#
_cell.length_a   1.000
_cell.length_b   1.000
_cell.length_c   1.000
_cell.angle_alpha   90.00
_cell.angle_beta   90.00
_cell.angle_gamma   90.00
#
_symmetry.space_group_name_H-M   'P 1'
#
loop_
_entity.id
_entity.type
_entity.pdbx_description
1 polymer ?
#
loop_
_entity_poly.entity_id
_entity_poly.type
_entity_poly.pdbx_seq_one_letter_code
_entity_poly.pdbx_strand_id
1 'polypeptide(L)'
;MKTVKKIFLGIAAVLAVLLVYVFASKAITDRKMERETAMPEGGISSLESVTIGGISQWILIRGEKKDNPILLYIHGGPGSTEMFMSRKMDTEIVKDFVVVHWDQRGAGKSYSPFIPSASYNREQYLSDTYELVSLLKKRFSRNKIYIMGHSWGSYLAAVTAHRHPDDFCAFVGIGQMVNAVENESVSYDFALKRALIEENKEAFNDLLEIGKPPYKT
;
A
#
# COMPACT_ATOMS: atom_id res chain seq x y z
N MET A 1 21.10 47.33 10.10
CA MET A 1 21.50 46.07 10.75
C MET A 1 20.63 45.64 11.90
N LYS A 2 20.38 46.46 12.97
CA LYS A 2 19.60 46.05 14.14
C LYS A 2 18.14 45.64 13.80
N THR A 3 17.47 46.34 12.89
CA THR A 3 16.07 46.06 12.49
C THR A 3 15.95 44.75 11.72
N VAL A 4 16.85 44.44 10.79
CA VAL A 4 16.89 43.19 10.05
C VAL A 4 17.08 41.99 10.99
N LYS A 5 17.99 42.13 11.97
CA LYS A 5 18.21 41.11 13.02
C LYS A 5 16.94 40.82 13.85
N LYS A 6 16.16 41.85 14.19
CA LYS A 6 14.89 41.68 14.93
C LYS A 6 13.84 40.98 14.09
N ILE A 7 13.74 41.29 12.78
CA ILE A 7 12.83 40.61 11.85
C ILE A 7 13.19 39.13 11.72
N PHE A 8 14.50 38.82 11.54
CA PHE A 8 14.97 37.44 11.49
C PHE A 8 14.66 36.65 12.79
N LEU A 9 14.87 37.29 13.95
CA LEU A 9 14.55 36.67 15.24
C LEU A 9 13.03 36.40 15.38
N GLY A 10 12.21 37.33 14.92
CA GLY A 10 10.75 37.18 14.91
C GLY A 10 10.29 36.02 14.01
N ILE A 11 10.84 35.93 12.80
CA ILE A 11 10.55 34.82 11.88
C ILE A 11 10.99 33.48 12.48
N ALA A 12 12.19 33.42 13.03
CA ALA A 12 12.71 32.20 13.66
C ALA A 12 11.83 31.77 14.85
N ALA A 13 11.35 32.70 15.67
CA ALA A 13 10.44 32.40 16.77
C ALA A 13 9.07 31.85 16.26
N VAL A 14 8.51 32.44 15.23
CA VAL A 14 7.26 31.95 14.61
C VAL A 14 7.45 30.54 14.04
N LEU A 15 8.55 30.29 13.32
CA LEU A 15 8.87 28.97 12.79
C LEU A 15 9.05 27.93 13.91
N ALA A 16 9.71 28.30 15.01
CA ALA A 16 9.88 27.42 16.16
C ALA A 16 8.53 27.06 16.80
N VAL A 17 7.62 28.04 16.96
CA VAL A 17 6.26 27.80 17.48
C VAL A 17 5.46 26.89 16.54
N LEU A 18 5.54 27.11 15.23
CA LEU A 18 4.88 26.25 14.25
C LEU A 18 5.42 24.82 14.29
N LEU A 19 6.74 24.63 14.40
CA LEU A 19 7.33 23.31 14.55
C LEU A 19 6.84 22.62 15.84
N VAL A 20 6.87 23.31 16.97
CA VAL A 20 6.35 22.77 18.24
C VAL A 20 4.88 22.38 18.11
N TYR A 21 4.05 23.22 17.47
CA TYR A 21 2.64 22.92 17.22
C TYR A 21 2.47 21.66 16.35
N VAL A 22 3.22 21.54 15.26
CA VAL A 22 3.16 20.37 14.37
C VAL A 22 3.55 19.09 15.11
N PHE A 23 4.65 19.12 15.89
CA PHE A 23 5.08 17.95 16.65
C PHE A 23 4.11 17.59 17.79
N ALA A 24 3.59 18.58 18.50
CA ALA A 24 2.61 18.37 19.57
C ALA A 24 1.29 17.82 19.04
N SER A 25 0.76 18.40 17.94
CA SER A 25 -0.48 17.93 17.31
C SER A 25 -0.30 16.51 16.77
N LYS A 26 0.84 16.21 16.15
CA LYS A 26 1.17 14.85 15.73
C LYS A 26 1.19 13.88 16.89
N ALA A 27 1.90 14.20 17.98
CA ALA A 27 2.00 13.34 19.16
C ALA A 27 0.62 13.08 19.82
N ILE A 28 -0.25 14.11 19.87
CA ILE A 28 -1.62 13.97 20.40
C ILE A 28 -2.44 13.04 19.50
N THR A 29 -2.35 13.24 18.18
CA THR A 29 -3.09 12.42 17.18
C THR A 29 -2.60 10.98 17.23
N ASP A 30 -1.29 10.75 17.29
CA ASP A 30 -0.69 9.41 17.38
C ASP A 30 -1.18 8.67 18.64
N ARG A 31 -1.13 9.33 19.82
CA ARG A 31 -1.62 8.76 21.07
C ARG A 31 -3.12 8.45 21.06
N LYS A 32 -3.91 9.35 20.47
CA LYS A 32 -5.35 9.11 20.30
C LYS A 32 -5.59 7.89 19.41
N MET A 33 -4.91 7.81 18.28
CA MET A 33 -5.00 6.69 17.35
C MET A 33 -4.56 5.37 18.00
N GLU A 34 -3.46 5.38 18.78
CA GLU A 34 -3.00 4.20 19.53
C GLU A 34 -4.05 3.69 20.50
N ARG A 35 -4.70 4.59 21.26
CA ARG A 35 -5.77 4.22 22.21
C ARG A 35 -7.01 3.67 21.54
N GLU A 36 -7.47 4.32 20.46
CA GLU A 36 -8.69 3.94 19.72
C GLU A 36 -8.52 2.63 18.93
N THR A 37 -7.28 2.25 18.63
CA THR A 37 -6.96 1.09 17.81
C THR A 37 -6.08 0.07 18.51
N ALA A 38 -5.95 0.17 19.85
CA ALA A 38 -5.24 -0.82 20.64
C ALA A 38 -5.89 -2.20 20.51
N MET A 39 -5.06 -3.21 20.40
CA MET A 39 -5.56 -4.60 20.43
C MET A 39 -5.82 -5.01 21.88
N PRO A 40 -6.84 -5.87 22.12
CA PRO A 40 -7.10 -6.41 23.43
C PRO A 40 -5.94 -7.27 23.95
N GLU A 41 -6.00 -7.63 25.24
CA GLU A 41 -5.05 -8.58 25.83
C GLU A 41 -5.09 -9.93 25.08
N GLY A 42 -3.91 -10.44 24.73
CA GLY A 42 -3.80 -11.64 23.86
C GLY A 42 -3.81 -11.34 22.36
N GLY A 43 -4.10 -10.11 21.96
CA GLY A 43 -3.99 -9.66 20.58
C GLY A 43 -2.55 -9.41 20.11
N ILE A 44 -2.42 -9.00 18.86
CA ILE A 44 -1.15 -8.63 18.25
C ILE A 44 -1.28 -7.27 17.55
N SER A 45 -0.31 -6.37 17.80
CA SER A 45 -0.12 -5.14 17.05
C SER A 45 1.38 -4.89 16.94
N SER A 46 1.95 -5.06 15.74
CA SER A 46 3.39 -4.94 15.50
C SER A 46 3.63 -4.23 14.17
N LEU A 47 4.48 -3.21 14.19
CA LEU A 47 5.02 -2.54 13.00
C LEU A 47 6.52 -2.80 12.96
N GLU A 48 6.96 -3.54 11.98
CA GLU A 48 8.34 -4.02 11.92
C GLU A 48 8.88 -4.11 10.50
N SER A 49 10.19 -4.14 10.38
CA SER A 49 10.85 -4.41 9.12
C SER A 49 11.33 -5.86 9.05
N VAL A 50 11.16 -6.48 7.89
CA VAL A 50 11.63 -7.82 7.58
C VAL A 50 12.46 -7.80 6.31
N THR A 51 13.41 -8.73 6.16
CA THR A 51 14.17 -8.85 4.92
C THR A 51 13.38 -9.67 3.92
N ILE A 52 13.07 -9.09 2.77
CA ILE A 52 12.35 -9.70 1.66
C ILE A 52 13.05 -9.29 0.37
N GLY A 53 13.34 -10.23 -0.50
CA GLY A 53 14.04 -9.97 -1.76
C GLY A 53 15.37 -9.23 -1.57
N GLY A 54 16.08 -9.51 -0.48
CA GLY A 54 17.36 -8.92 -0.14
C GLY A 54 17.32 -7.48 0.36
N ILE A 55 16.15 -6.88 0.57
CA ILE A 55 15.99 -5.52 1.10
C ILE A 55 15.09 -5.50 2.33
N SER A 56 15.20 -4.43 3.15
CA SER A 56 14.32 -4.18 4.29
C SER A 56 12.95 -3.72 3.79
N GLN A 57 11.89 -4.46 4.13
CA GLN A 57 10.51 -4.10 3.81
C GLN A 57 9.66 -4.11 5.07
N TRP A 58 8.67 -3.22 5.14
CA TRP A 58 7.89 -3.02 6.36
C TRP A 58 6.56 -3.73 6.30
N ILE A 59 6.20 -4.35 7.42
CA ILE A 59 4.89 -4.97 7.63
C ILE A 59 4.24 -4.45 8.89
N LEU A 60 2.92 -4.32 8.85
CA LEU A 60 2.09 -4.04 10.01
C LEU A 60 1.19 -5.24 10.24
N ILE A 61 1.28 -5.83 11.42
CA ILE A 61 0.51 -7.01 11.82
C ILE A 61 -0.47 -6.60 12.91
N ARG A 62 -1.76 -6.89 12.70
CA ARG A 62 -2.81 -6.56 13.68
C ARG A 62 -3.86 -7.66 13.76
N GLY A 63 -4.32 -7.99 14.97
CA GLY A 63 -5.39 -8.93 15.21
C GLY A 63 -5.77 -8.99 16.68
N GLU A 64 -7.06 -9.15 16.98
CA GLU A 64 -7.52 -9.24 18.37
C GLU A 64 -7.11 -10.55 19.05
N LYS A 65 -6.86 -11.59 18.27
CA LYS A 65 -6.36 -12.89 18.76
C LYS A 65 -5.21 -13.35 17.88
N LYS A 66 -4.08 -13.70 18.50
CA LYS A 66 -2.87 -14.18 17.77
C LYS A 66 -3.09 -15.48 17.00
N ASP A 67 -4.06 -16.27 17.45
CA ASP A 67 -4.37 -17.57 16.85
C ASP A 67 -5.41 -17.51 15.72
N ASN A 68 -5.90 -16.33 15.38
CA ASN A 68 -6.77 -16.14 14.23
C ASN A 68 -6.05 -16.50 12.92
N PRO A 69 -6.80 -16.87 11.86
CA PRO A 69 -6.24 -17.04 10.52
C PRO A 69 -5.49 -15.80 10.05
N ILE A 70 -4.43 -16.02 9.26
CA ILE A 70 -3.63 -14.91 8.70
C ILE A 70 -4.26 -14.43 7.41
N LEU A 71 -4.44 -13.12 7.28
CA LEU A 71 -4.84 -12.44 6.06
C LEU A 71 -3.73 -11.49 5.61
N LEU A 72 -3.03 -11.83 4.54
CA LEU A 72 -2.07 -10.92 3.90
C LEU A 72 -2.81 -9.98 2.95
N TYR A 73 -2.72 -8.68 3.23
CA TYR A 73 -3.26 -7.61 2.39
C TYR A 73 -2.14 -6.97 1.55
N ILE A 74 -2.33 -6.96 0.22
CA ILE A 74 -1.39 -6.42 -0.75
C ILE A 74 -1.99 -5.18 -1.40
N HIS A 75 -1.37 -4.02 -1.17
CA HIS A 75 -1.82 -2.72 -1.67
C HIS A 75 -1.66 -2.55 -3.19
N GLY A 76 -2.36 -1.57 -3.72
CA GLY A 76 -2.33 -1.19 -5.13
C GLY A 76 -1.11 -0.36 -5.55
N GLY A 77 -1.17 0.22 -6.73
CA GLY A 77 -0.15 1.06 -7.33
C GLY A 77 0.45 0.47 -8.59
N PRO A 78 1.72 -0.01 -8.60
CA PRO A 78 2.69 -0.21 -7.50
C PRO A 78 3.12 1.10 -6.83
N GLY A 79 3.46 1.01 -5.53
CA GLY A 79 4.02 2.14 -4.77
C GLY A 79 3.02 2.98 -3.97
N SER A 80 1.70 2.71 -4.07
CA SER A 80 0.66 3.41 -3.32
C SER A 80 0.34 2.66 -2.02
N THR A 81 1.14 2.85 -0.97
CA THR A 81 0.91 2.19 0.32
C THR A 81 -0.46 2.52 0.91
N GLU A 82 -1.11 1.52 1.49
CA GLU A 82 -2.40 1.65 2.18
C GLU A 82 -2.27 1.36 3.69
N MET A 83 -1.06 1.03 4.15
CA MET A 83 -0.78 0.70 5.55
C MET A 83 -1.24 1.80 6.53
N PHE A 84 -1.17 3.07 6.15
CA PHE A 84 -1.59 4.20 7.00
C PHE A 84 -3.11 4.22 7.26
N MET A 85 -3.92 3.63 6.38
CA MET A 85 -5.38 3.54 6.53
C MET A 85 -5.83 2.30 7.31
N SER A 86 -4.97 1.31 7.47
CA SER A 86 -5.29 -0.01 8.05
C SER A 86 -6.02 0.09 9.39
N ARG A 87 -5.60 1.01 10.27
CA ARG A 87 -6.20 1.16 11.60
C ARG A 87 -7.69 1.53 11.57
N LYS A 88 -8.17 2.15 10.48
CA LYS A 88 -9.59 2.47 10.28
C LYS A 88 -10.31 1.43 9.43
N MET A 89 -9.63 0.88 8.44
CA MET A 89 -10.22 -0.08 7.51
C MET A 89 -10.40 -1.46 8.14
N ASP A 90 -9.50 -1.83 9.05
CA ASP A 90 -9.44 -3.19 9.58
C ASP A 90 -10.28 -3.42 10.84
N THR A 91 -11.02 -2.42 11.34
CA THR A 91 -11.70 -2.47 12.66
C THR A 91 -12.57 -3.71 12.88
N GLU A 92 -13.22 -4.19 11.84
CA GLU A 92 -14.04 -5.40 11.93
C GLU A 92 -13.22 -6.66 11.63
N ILE A 93 -12.38 -6.62 10.62
CA ILE A 93 -11.69 -7.80 10.12
C ILE A 93 -10.61 -8.33 11.09
N VAL A 94 -10.01 -7.44 11.92
CA VAL A 94 -9.05 -7.85 12.97
C VAL A 94 -9.64 -8.68 14.10
N LYS A 95 -10.98 -8.75 14.20
CA LYS A 95 -11.67 -9.61 15.16
C LYS A 95 -11.53 -11.10 14.81
N ASP A 96 -11.52 -11.39 13.50
CA ASP A 96 -11.55 -12.73 12.95
C ASP A 96 -10.23 -13.14 12.29
N PHE A 97 -9.38 -12.17 11.94
CA PHE A 97 -8.10 -12.39 11.27
C PHE A 97 -6.94 -11.68 11.97
N VAL A 98 -5.74 -12.24 11.81
CA VAL A 98 -4.50 -11.49 11.94
C VAL A 98 -4.21 -10.88 10.57
N VAL A 99 -4.49 -9.59 10.42
CA VAL A 99 -4.28 -8.85 9.17
C VAL A 99 -2.84 -8.36 9.09
N VAL A 100 -2.21 -8.64 7.97
CA VAL A 100 -0.84 -8.22 7.67
C VAL A 100 -0.86 -7.27 6.48
N HIS A 101 -0.62 -5.98 6.72
CA HIS A 101 -0.33 -5.01 5.66
C HIS A 101 1.16 -4.99 5.36
N TRP A 102 1.49 -4.86 4.11
CA TRP A 102 2.86 -4.83 3.63
C TRP A 102 3.10 -3.59 2.76
N ASP A 103 4.09 -2.80 3.12
CA ASP A 103 4.66 -1.79 2.23
C ASP A 103 5.62 -2.51 1.28
N GLN A 104 5.20 -2.66 0.03
CA GLN A 104 5.97 -3.35 -1.01
C GLN A 104 7.28 -2.62 -1.30
N ARG A 105 8.21 -3.28 -1.97
CA ARG A 105 9.47 -2.73 -2.47
C ARG A 105 9.29 -1.31 -3.03
N GLY A 106 10.02 -0.34 -2.46
CA GLY A 106 9.97 1.06 -2.87
C GLY A 106 8.73 1.85 -2.47
N ALA A 107 7.78 1.24 -1.72
CA ALA A 107 6.58 1.91 -1.24
C ALA A 107 6.70 2.29 0.24
N GLY A 108 6.07 3.39 0.63
CA GLY A 108 5.90 3.79 2.02
C GLY A 108 7.17 3.73 2.85
N LYS A 109 7.15 2.96 3.93
CA LYS A 109 8.31 2.75 4.82
C LYS A 109 9.40 1.87 4.20
N SER A 110 9.07 1.08 3.18
CA SER A 110 10.02 0.23 2.43
C SER A 110 10.77 0.99 1.33
N TYR A 111 10.54 2.31 1.20
CA TYR A 111 11.28 3.13 0.26
C TYR A 111 12.72 3.33 0.73
N SER A 112 13.66 3.16 -0.21
CA SER A 112 15.06 3.53 -0.05
C SER A 112 15.64 3.97 -1.40
N PRO A 113 16.44 5.04 -1.45
CA PRO A 113 17.11 5.46 -2.68
C PRO A 113 18.19 4.47 -3.16
N PHE A 114 18.53 3.49 -2.34
CA PHE A 114 19.55 2.49 -2.64
C PHE A 114 18.98 1.19 -3.23
N ILE A 115 17.66 1.10 -3.42
CA ILE A 115 17.04 -0.06 -4.07
C ILE A 115 17.45 -0.05 -5.55
N PRO A 116 18.04 -1.13 -6.08
CA PRO A 116 18.45 -1.17 -7.49
C PRO A 116 17.24 -0.99 -8.41
N SER A 117 17.32 -0.06 -9.37
CA SER A 117 16.22 0.22 -10.31
C SER A 117 15.81 -1.03 -11.12
N ALA A 118 16.75 -1.89 -11.48
CA ALA A 118 16.49 -3.14 -12.17
C ALA A 118 15.60 -4.12 -11.35
N SER A 119 15.49 -3.93 -10.03
CA SER A 119 14.64 -4.75 -9.16
C SER A 119 13.17 -4.32 -9.15
N TYR A 120 12.83 -3.20 -9.76
CA TYR A 120 11.45 -2.77 -9.94
C TYR A 120 10.84 -3.44 -11.18
N ASN A 121 10.65 -4.75 -11.09
CA ASN A 121 10.07 -5.55 -12.14
C ASN A 121 9.04 -6.54 -11.57
N ARG A 122 8.13 -6.97 -12.43
CA ARG A 122 6.99 -7.82 -12.07
C ARG A 122 7.40 -9.11 -11.34
N GLU A 123 8.41 -9.80 -11.83
CA GLU A 123 8.82 -11.08 -11.25
C GLU A 123 9.46 -10.90 -9.87
N GLN A 124 10.15 -9.78 -9.63
CA GLN A 124 10.69 -9.47 -8.31
C GLN A 124 9.55 -9.21 -7.30
N TYR A 125 8.50 -8.46 -7.68
CA TYR A 125 7.34 -8.27 -6.80
C TYR A 125 6.62 -9.58 -6.50
N LEU A 126 6.49 -10.47 -7.46
CA LEU A 126 5.92 -11.82 -7.25
C LEU A 126 6.79 -12.66 -6.32
N SER A 127 8.11 -12.63 -6.51
CA SER A 127 9.08 -13.30 -5.63
C SER A 127 9.00 -12.77 -4.20
N ASP A 128 8.98 -11.43 -4.03
CA ASP A 128 8.85 -10.79 -2.73
C ASP A 128 7.51 -11.18 -2.05
N THR A 129 6.42 -11.23 -2.81
CA THR A 129 5.11 -11.66 -2.31
C THR A 129 5.17 -13.08 -1.76
N TYR A 130 5.78 -14.01 -2.50
CA TYR A 130 5.85 -15.41 -2.07
C TYR A 130 6.81 -15.61 -0.90
N GLU A 131 7.91 -14.85 -0.86
CA GLU A 131 8.82 -14.87 0.29
C GLU A 131 8.12 -14.39 1.56
N LEU A 132 7.31 -13.33 1.48
CA LEU A 132 6.49 -12.87 2.60
C LEU A 132 5.45 -13.91 3.03
N VAL A 133 4.75 -14.56 2.09
CA VAL A 133 3.81 -15.66 2.37
C VAL A 133 4.52 -16.76 3.16
N SER A 134 5.69 -17.18 2.70
CA SER A 134 6.49 -18.22 3.35
C SER A 134 6.94 -17.84 4.76
N LEU A 135 7.37 -16.58 4.93
CA LEU A 135 7.74 -16.00 6.23
C LEU A 135 6.55 -16.02 7.20
N LEU A 136 5.39 -15.58 6.75
CA LEU A 136 4.17 -15.52 7.58
C LEU A 136 3.69 -16.92 7.98
N LYS A 137 3.66 -17.87 7.05
CA LYS A 137 3.32 -19.27 7.32
C LYS A 137 4.23 -19.85 8.41
N LYS A 138 5.54 -19.64 8.28
CA LYS A 138 6.53 -20.12 9.27
C LYS A 138 6.34 -19.43 10.62
N ARG A 139 6.21 -18.11 10.64
CA ARG A 139 6.08 -17.29 11.87
C ARG A 139 4.88 -17.66 12.71
N PHE A 140 3.74 -17.90 12.07
CA PHE A 140 2.48 -18.21 12.74
C PHE A 140 2.15 -19.72 12.76
N SER A 141 3.08 -20.57 12.34
CA SER A 141 2.91 -22.03 12.27
C SER A 141 1.63 -22.42 11.52
N ARG A 142 1.39 -21.79 10.36
CA ARG A 142 0.22 -22.02 9.50
C ARG A 142 0.62 -22.76 8.21
N ASN A 143 -0.17 -23.75 7.81
CA ASN A 143 0.02 -24.42 6.53
C ASN A 143 -0.51 -23.57 5.37
N LYS A 144 -1.60 -22.86 5.59
CA LYS A 144 -2.27 -21.98 4.62
C LYS A 144 -2.62 -20.64 5.23
N ILE A 145 -2.65 -19.59 4.41
CA ILE A 145 -3.10 -18.25 4.79
C ILE A 145 -4.16 -17.75 3.80
N TYR A 146 -4.83 -16.65 4.14
CA TYR A 146 -5.68 -15.91 3.21
C TYR A 146 -4.85 -14.82 2.55
N ILE A 147 -5.13 -14.53 1.28
CA ILE A 147 -4.46 -13.46 0.52
C ILE A 147 -5.52 -12.55 -0.10
N MET A 148 -5.36 -11.25 0.10
CA MET A 148 -6.23 -10.21 -0.43
C MET A 148 -5.38 -9.19 -1.15
N GLY A 149 -5.80 -8.76 -2.34
CA GLY A 149 -5.07 -7.75 -3.09
C GLY A 149 -5.99 -6.69 -3.67
N HIS A 150 -5.54 -5.44 -3.63
CA HIS A 150 -6.23 -4.30 -4.22
C HIS A 150 -5.52 -3.84 -5.50
N SER A 151 -6.27 -3.65 -6.60
CA SER A 151 -5.73 -3.11 -7.86
C SER A 151 -4.48 -3.89 -8.33
N TRP A 152 -3.30 -3.25 -8.45
CA TRP A 152 -2.02 -3.93 -8.69
C TRP A 152 -1.78 -5.10 -7.74
N GLY A 153 -2.08 -4.93 -6.45
CA GLY A 153 -1.96 -5.99 -5.45
C GLY A 153 -2.86 -7.20 -5.75
N SER A 154 -4.01 -6.99 -6.39
CA SER A 154 -4.89 -8.09 -6.81
C SER A 154 -4.27 -8.97 -7.89
N TYR A 155 -3.47 -8.37 -8.79
CA TYR A 155 -2.67 -9.11 -9.76
C TYR A 155 -1.61 -9.96 -9.06
N LEU A 156 -0.83 -9.38 -8.14
CA LEU A 156 0.19 -10.12 -7.39
C LEU A 156 -0.43 -11.28 -6.61
N ALA A 157 -1.53 -11.01 -5.90
CA ALA A 157 -2.23 -12.01 -5.11
C ALA A 157 -2.78 -13.15 -5.97
N ALA A 158 -3.42 -12.84 -7.11
CA ALA A 158 -3.98 -13.83 -8.01
C ALA A 158 -2.89 -14.73 -8.62
N VAL A 159 -1.81 -14.13 -9.13
CA VAL A 159 -0.70 -14.89 -9.74
C VAL A 159 0.01 -15.75 -8.70
N THR A 160 0.23 -15.20 -7.48
CA THR A 160 0.86 -15.97 -6.39
C THR A 160 -0.01 -17.13 -5.96
N ALA A 161 -1.33 -16.92 -5.79
CA ALA A 161 -2.27 -17.98 -5.44
C ALA A 161 -2.38 -19.06 -6.55
N HIS A 162 -2.32 -18.66 -7.82
CA HIS A 162 -2.30 -19.59 -8.95
C HIS A 162 -1.01 -20.43 -9.00
N ARG A 163 0.15 -19.82 -8.74
CA ARG A 163 1.44 -20.53 -8.75
C ARG A 163 1.62 -21.46 -7.54
N HIS A 164 0.97 -21.15 -6.41
CA HIS A 164 1.12 -21.84 -5.13
C HIS A 164 -0.23 -22.11 -4.44
N PRO A 165 -1.16 -22.86 -5.09
CA PRO A 165 -2.53 -22.99 -4.59
C PRO A 165 -2.63 -23.68 -3.22
N ASP A 166 -1.67 -24.51 -2.87
CA ASP A 166 -1.64 -25.23 -1.60
C ASP A 166 -1.29 -24.34 -0.40
N ASP A 167 -0.81 -23.13 -0.63
CA ASP A 167 -0.43 -22.18 0.41
C ASP A 167 -1.58 -21.28 0.86
N PHE A 168 -2.73 -21.33 0.18
CA PHE A 168 -3.84 -20.42 0.44
C PHE A 168 -5.15 -21.14 0.78
N CYS A 169 -5.88 -20.54 1.75
CA CYS A 169 -7.25 -20.91 2.04
C CYS A 169 -8.21 -20.30 1.01
N ALA A 170 -7.98 -19.01 0.68
CA ALA A 170 -8.74 -18.28 -0.32
C ALA A 170 -7.94 -17.06 -0.82
N PHE A 171 -8.31 -16.58 -1.99
CA PHE A 171 -7.90 -15.32 -2.59
C PHE A 171 -9.10 -14.37 -2.70
N VAL A 172 -8.87 -13.09 -2.38
CA VAL A 172 -9.85 -12.01 -2.54
C VAL A 172 -9.23 -10.90 -3.39
N GLY A 173 -9.86 -10.58 -4.51
CA GLY A 173 -9.47 -9.47 -5.38
C GLY A 173 -10.39 -8.27 -5.21
N ILE A 174 -9.83 -7.09 -4.91
CA ILE A 174 -10.52 -5.81 -4.83
C ILE A 174 -10.06 -4.97 -6.01
N GLY A 175 -10.99 -4.48 -6.84
CA GLY A 175 -10.62 -3.79 -8.09
C GLY A 175 -9.71 -4.67 -8.95
N GLN A 176 -10.12 -5.92 -9.16
CA GLN A 176 -9.32 -6.98 -9.76
C GLN A 176 -8.79 -6.61 -11.14
N MET A 177 -7.48 -6.61 -11.29
CA MET A 177 -6.81 -6.45 -12.57
C MET A 177 -6.70 -7.83 -13.25
N VAL A 178 -7.41 -8.00 -14.38
CA VAL A 178 -7.43 -9.27 -15.12
C VAL A 178 -6.55 -9.19 -16.36
N ASN A 179 -6.82 -8.22 -17.25
CA ASN A 179 -6.08 -7.99 -18.48
C ASN A 179 -5.83 -6.49 -18.64
N ALA A 180 -4.61 -6.05 -18.29
CA ALA A 180 -4.27 -4.62 -18.30
C ALA A 180 -4.37 -4.01 -19.71
N VAL A 181 -3.93 -4.71 -20.75
CA VAL A 181 -3.93 -4.21 -22.13
C VAL A 181 -5.36 -4.03 -22.66
N GLU A 182 -6.21 -5.00 -22.40
CA GLU A 182 -7.62 -4.93 -22.81
C GLU A 182 -8.37 -3.86 -22.02
N ASN A 183 -8.13 -3.78 -20.70
CA ASN A 183 -8.71 -2.75 -19.84
C ASN A 183 -8.35 -1.33 -20.30
N GLU A 184 -7.09 -1.08 -20.63
CA GLU A 184 -6.65 0.21 -21.16
C GLU A 184 -7.35 0.53 -22.51
N SER A 185 -7.48 -0.45 -23.40
CA SER A 185 -8.20 -0.27 -24.68
C SER A 185 -9.67 0.09 -24.47
N VAL A 186 -10.36 -0.62 -23.57
CA VAL A 186 -11.77 -0.36 -23.24
C VAL A 186 -11.92 1.01 -22.58
N SER A 187 -11.01 1.37 -21.68
CA SER A 187 -11.01 2.68 -21.00
C SER A 187 -10.80 3.82 -22.00
N TYR A 188 -9.87 3.67 -22.93
CA TYR A 188 -9.62 4.64 -24.00
C TYR A 188 -10.86 4.84 -24.88
N ASP A 189 -11.46 3.74 -25.37
CA ASP A 189 -12.65 3.78 -26.23
C ASP A 189 -13.84 4.42 -25.48
N PHE A 190 -13.98 4.14 -24.18
CA PHE A 190 -14.98 4.77 -23.32
C PHE A 190 -14.74 6.28 -23.17
N ALA A 191 -13.50 6.70 -22.86
CA ALA A 191 -13.15 8.11 -22.68
C ALA A 191 -13.37 8.90 -23.98
N LEU A 192 -12.95 8.36 -25.11
CA LEU A 192 -13.14 8.97 -26.43
C LEU A 192 -14.63 9.17 -26.77
N LYS A 193 -15.44 8.14 -26.51
CA LYS A 193 -16.90 8.20 -26.70
C LYS A 193 -17.54 9.24 -25.78
N ARG A 194 -17.11 9.33 -24.53
CA ARG A 194 -17.62 10.32 -23.56
C ARG A 194 -17.27 11.74 -23.98
N ALA A 195 -16.03 12.01 -24.38
CA ALA A 195 -15.59 13.32 -24.88
C ALA A 195 -16.43 13.76 -26.09
N LEU A 196 -16.76 12.82 -26.99
CA LEU A 196 -17.63 13.09 -28.15
C LEU A 196 -19.06 13.44 -27.73
N ILE A 197 -19.67 12.65 -26.83
CA ILE A 197 -21.05 12.86 -26.36
C ILE A 197 -21.19 14.17 -25.59
N GLU A 198 -20.18 14.54 -24.80
CA GLU A 198 -20.15 15.75 -24.00
C GLU A 198 -19.68 16.99 -24.79
N GLU A 199 -19.43 16.83 -26.09
CA GLU A 199 -18.89 17.87 -26.98
C GLU A 199 -17.59 18.53 -26.48
N ASN A 200 -16.82 17.78 -25.67
CA ASN A 200 -15.55 18.23 -25.15
C ASN A 200 -14.44 18.04 -26.19
N LYS A 201 -14.28 19.04 -27.06
CA LYS A 201 -13.34 19.02 -28.19
C LYS A 201 -11.87 18.94 -27.73
N GLU A 202 -11.54 19.56 -26.59
CA GLU A 202 -10.18 19.54 -26.04
C GLU A 202 -9.79 18.12 -25.63
N ALA A 203 -10.59 17.49 -24.75
CA ALA A 203 -10.35 16.10 -24.34
C ALA A 203 -10.38 15.11 -25.50
N PHE A 204 -11.25 15.32 -26.50
CA PHE A 204 -11.31 14.48 -27.69
C PHE A 204 -10.00 14.56 -28.50
N ASN A 205 -9.48 15.77 -28.73
CA ASN A 205 -8.22 15.97 -29.47
C ASN A 205 -7.03 15.41 -28.71
N ASP A 206 -6.95 15.61 -27.39
CA ASP A 206 -5.89 15.08 -26.53
C ASP A 206 -5.86 13.54 -26.58
N LEU A 207 -7.03 12.90 -26.52
CA LEU A 207 -7.14 11.45 -26.64
C LEU A 207 -6.69 10.95 -28.03
N LEU A 208 -7.02 11.67 -29.11
CA LEU A 208 -6.53 11.33 -30.45
C LEU A 208 -5.00 11.46 -30.56
N GLU A 209 -4.41 12.48 -29.91
CA GLU A 209 -2.97 12.68 -29.90
C GLU A 209 -2.25 11.58 -29.09
N ILE A 210 -2.79 11.20 -27.92
CA ILE A 210 -2.27 10.10 -27.11
C ILE A 210 -2.35 8.77 -27.89
N GLY A 211 -3.44 8.56 -28.61
CA GLY A 211 -3.67 7.34 -29.38
C GLY A 211 -4.14 6.16 -28.55
N LYS A 212 -4.52 5.08 -29.25
CA LYS A 212 -5.01 3.85 -28.62
C LYS A 212 -3.88 3.02 -28.02
N PRO A 213 -4.05 2.41 -26.81
CA PRO A 213 -3.09 1.46 -26.23
C PRO A 213 -2.77 0.26 -27.17
N PRO A 214 -1.57 -0.37 -27.03
CA PRO A 214 -0.54 -0.07 -26.02
C PRO A 214 0.24 1.22 -26.36
N TYR A 215 0.45 2.04 -25.33
CA TYR A 215 1.19 3.29 -25.50
C TYR A 215 2.67 3.02 -25.79
N LYS A 216 3.22 3.80 -26.70
CA LYS A 216 4.68 3.74 -26.97
C LYS A 216 5.42 4.40 -25.82
N THR A 217 6.27 3.63 -25.12
CA THR A 217 7.19 4.12 -24.08
C THR A 217 8.45 4.67 -24.73
#